data_1d33b1562f09e050314de5ff68842810
#
_entry.id   1d33b1562f09e050314de5ff68842810
#
_cell.length_a   1.000
_cell.length_b   1.000
_cell.length_c   1.000
_cell.angle_alpha   90.00
_cell.angle_beta   90.00
_cell.angle_gamma   90.00
#
_symmetry.space_group_name_H-M   'P 1'
#
loop_
_entity.id
_entity.type
_entity.pdbx_description
1 polymer ?
#
loop_
_entity_poly.entity_id
_entity_poly.type
_entity_poly.pdbx_seq_one_letter_code
_entity_poly.pdbx_strand_id
1 'polypeptide(L)'
;MSNTKLTQYIHRPNITELGMGNTHETYMLINTDIDLSNMFPPSSEVKVRDLLSGKYYVLKSAIGREFRVNQMGELYRDYNVLPGDEIVITKIEKGGAFDICVNIRQYNRIVLLVGSNGVEVVNIKRLKNYANANQSYKINVTDRGIQNTLIISFKEARKKRSDSPNYTEFYSVSINKKNLANGTYYLTLGDSSSLAMLPKSEYNVVDFNENILNSSAFIKGVSLVTKELYPFFRPFITAIKSKPFLLLAGISGTGKSRIVRELAFMTCPEYLQDKDGTTPGNYCMIEVKPNWHDSTELLGYYSSFNGGGYRFTKFDRFVVKAWLNPDVPFFVCLDEMNLAPVEQYFAEFLSVLETRSRDKDGNVVTGALVDKQYFKDDTKMKEDLGLDGADDWTIKVRSDLVNKGLTLPPNLIIIGTVNMDDTTYQFSRKVIDRAMTIEMNGGELSQMFGNSNSLKYRSDEDVVKLGLFKAPYINADEVIERYQSQAQIIKEKLPEKLEAVNTALKDTPFQVSYRVLNELVIYLGALMDEATAKGEAIDDDALPTLIDQAMDQITLMKILPRIEGDEDMFRRSGGTNVLKTLQSLFHEDSDSHRKLKEMSDRLDRTGFTRFWP
;
A
#
# COMPACT_ATOMS: atom_id res chain seq x y z
N MET A 1 29.14 14.94 19.43
CA MET A 1 28.62 14.09 18.38
C MET A 1 28.36 12.72 18.97
N SER A 2 27.14 12.31 19.21
CA SER A 2 26.82 10.99 19.75
C SER A 2 27.07 9.96 18.66
N ASN A 3 28.04 9.05 18.88
CA ASN A 3 28.30 7.94 17.97
C ASN A 3 27.04 7.07 17.89
N THR A 4 26.37 7.08 16.76
CA THR A 4 25.30 6.14 16.44
C THR A 4 25.94 4.86 15.94
N LYS A 5 25.64 3.73 16.60
CA LYS A 5 26.14 2.41 16.23
C LYS A 5 25.01 1.60 15.60
N LEU A 6 25.29 1.00 14.45
CA LEU A 6 24.36 0.11 13.75
C LEU A 6 24.90 -1.32 13.79
N THR A 7 24.02 -2.24 14.15
CA THR A 7 24.30 -3.67 14.08
C THR A 7 23.21 -4.33 13.23
N GLN A 8 23.62 -5.04 12.20
CA GLN A 8 22.72 -5.65 11.24
C GLN A 8 22.83 -7.18 11.25
N TYR A 9 21.68 -7.85 11.35
CA TYR A 9 21.55 -9.28 11.13
C TYR A 9 20.69 -9.51 9.90
N ILE A 10 21.24 -10.20 8.89
CA ILE A 10 20.56 -10.56 7.65
C ILE A 10 20.27 -12.05 7.69
N HIS A 11 19.02 -12.43 7.50
CA HIS A 11 18.58 -13.82 7.49
C HIS A 11 17.84 -14.15 6.19
N ARG A 12 18.14 -15.32 5.62
CA ARG A 12 17.50 -15.85 4.41
C ARG A 12 16.65 -17.05 4.78
N PRO A 13 15.32 -16.86 4.90
CA PRO A 13 14.43 -17.92 5.38
C PRO A 13 14.27 -19.03 4.36
N ASN A 14 14.16 -20.25 4.86
CA ASN A 14 13.78 -21.41 4.06
C ASN A 14 12.26 -21.65 4.12
N ILE A 15 11.77 -22.63 3.35
CA ILE A 15 10.34 -22.97 3.27
C ILE A 15 9.74 -23.39 4.61
N THR A 16 10.51 -24.03 5.48
CA THR A 16 10.04 -24.49 6.80
C THR A 16 9.86 -23.29 7.76
N GLU A 17 10.81 -22.35 7.75
CA GLU A 17 10.74 -21.14 8.57
C GLU A 17 9.57 -20.22 8.15
N LEU A 18 9.18 -20.25 6.89
CA LEU A 18 8.04 -19.49 6.35
C LEU A 18 6.68 -20.15 6.61
N GLY A 19 6.64 -21.30 7.30
CA GLY A 19 5.41 -22.04 7.52
C GLY A 19 4.85 -22.74 6.27
N MET A 20 5.64 -22.82 5.21
CA MET A 20 5.26 -23.50 3.96
C MET A 20 5.63 -25.00 3.98
N GLY A 21 6.20 -25.48 5.10
CA GLY A 21 6.53 -26.87 5.35
C GLY A 21 5.40 -27.63 6.06
N ASN A 22 5.69 -28.82 6.51
CA ASN A 22 4.70 -29.72 7.13
C ASN A 22 4.18 -29.23 8.49
N THR A 23 4.90 -28.37 9.22
CA THR A 23 4.54 -27.91 10.56
C THR A 23 3.70 -26.65 10.59
N HIS A 24 3.64 -25.90 9.50
CA HIS A 24 2.96 -24.59 9.39
C HIS A 24 3.40 -23.54 10.44
N GLU A 25 4.45 -23.81 11.19
CA GLU A 25 5.02 -22.87 12.15
C GLU A 25 5.87 -21.81 11.43
N THR A 26 5.74 -20.55 11.86
CA THR A 26 6.51 -19.43 11.32
C THR A 26 7.53 -18.96 12.37
N TYR A 27 8.79 -19.03 12.02
CA TYR A 27 9.90 -18.63 12.89
C TYR A 27 11.11 -18.19 12.07
N MET A 28 12.08 -17.58 12.72
CA MET A 28 13.40 -17.31 12.18
C MET A 28 14.43 -18.09 13.03
N LEU A 29 15.22 -18.93 12.40
CA LEU A 29 16.26 -19.70 13.07
C LEU A 29 17.52 -18.86 13.17
N ILE A 30 17.96 -18.59 14.41
CA ILE A 30 19.21 -17.90 14.67
C ILE A 30 20.36 -18.88 14.58
N ASN A 31 21.40 -18.52 13.82
CA ASN A 31 22.63 -19.30 13.78
C ASN A 31 23.34 -19.20 15.14
N THR A 32 23.65 -20.34 15.74
CA THR A 32 24.31 -20.43 17.06
C THR A 32 25.72 -19.82 17.10
N ASP A 33 26.36 -19.66 15.94
CA ASP A 33 27.67 -19.01 15.83
C ASP A 33 27.59 -17.47 15.93
N ILE A 34 26.38 -16.92 15.95
CA ILE A 34 26.13 -15.47 16.01
C ILE A 34 25.42 -15.14 17.33
N ASP A 35 26.04 -14.33 18.14
CA ASP A 35 25.42 -13.83 19.38
C ASP A 35 24.48 -12.66 19.07
N LEU A 36 23.18 -12.92 19.12
CA LEU A 36 22.11 -11.93 18.98
C LEU A 36 21.41 -11.62 20.30
N SER A 37 21.95 -11.99 21.43
CA SER A 37 21.36 -11.74 22.76
C SER A 37 21.11 -10.26 23.03
N ASN A 38 21.87 -9.38 22.40
CA ASN A 38 21.72 -7.93 22.47
C ASN A 38 20.53 -7.38 21.63
N MET A 39 19.98 -8.16 20.68
CA MET A 39 18.78 -7.84 19.90
C MET A 39 17.59 -8.65 20.38
N PHE A 40 17.80 -9.93 20.62
CA PHE A 40 16.79 -10.89 21.07
C PHE A 40 17.26 -11.55 22.38
N PRO A 41 17.03 -10.91 23.53
CA PRO A 41 17.38 -11.54 24.82
C PRO A 41 16.65 -12.88 24.96
N PRO A 42 17.26 -13.87 25.59
CA PRO A 42 16.68 -15.19 25.75
C PRO A 42 15.28 -15.18 26.38
N SER A 43 14.34 -15.92 25.81
CA SER A 43 12.98 -16.10 26.33
C SER A 43 12.22 -14.79 26.59
N SER A 44 12.45 -13.79 25.75
CA SER A 44 11.85 -12.47 25.87
C SER A 44 10.94 -12.13 24.68
N GLU A 45 10.06 -11.18 24.89
CA GLU A 45 9.32 -10.52 23.82
C GLU A 45 10.07 -9.24 23.42
N VAL A 46 10.27 -9.08 22.12
CA VAL A 46 10.99 -7.96 21.54
C VAL A 46 10.06 -7.25 20.55
N LYS A 47 9.86 -5.97 20.76
CA LYS A 47 9.17 -5.11 19.79
C LYS A 47 10.15 -4.71 18.69
N VAL A 48 9.80 -5.04 17.45
CA VAL A 48 10.63 -4.76 16.29
C VAL A 48 9.83 -3.83 15.37
N ARG A 49 10.41 -2.69 15.06
CA ARG A 49 9.78 -1.69 14.21
C ARG A 49 10.11 -1.96 12.75
N ASP A 50 9.11 -2.10 11.94
CA ASP A 50 9.28 -2.16 10.48
C ASP A 50 9.72 -0.80 9.94
N LEU A 51 10.87 -0.77 9.30
CA LEU A 51 11.43 0.47 8.72
C LEU A 51 10.55 1.04 7.61
N LEU A 52 9.75 0.21 6.98
CA LEU A 52 8.96 0.55 5.83
C LEU A 52 7.59 1.13 6.21
N SER A 53 6.81 0.37 6.97
CA SER A 53 5.47 0.74 7.39
C SER A 53 5.46 1.45 8.75
N GLY A 54 6.58 1.36 9.48
CA GLY A 54 6.72 1.78 10.87
C GLY A 54 5.86 0.98 11.85
N LYS A 55 5.17 -0.06 11.39
CA LYS A 55 4.41 -1.00 12.22
C LYS A 55 5.34 -1.72 13.18
N TYR A 56 4.85 -1.96 14.40
CA TYR A 56 5.58 -2.79 15.36
C TYR A 56 5.09 -4.23 15.31
N TYR A 57 6.05 -5.15 15.26
CA TYR A 57 5.82 -6.57 15.45
C TYR A 57 6.34 -6.99 16.83
N VAL A 58 5.58 -7.80 17.54
CA VAL A 58 6.04 -8.41 18.79
C VAL A 58 6.56 -9.79 18.47
N LEU A 59 7.87 -9.94 18.51
CA LEU A 59 8.56 -11.19 18.24
C LEU A 59 8.99 -11.84 19.56
N LYS A 60 8.97 -13.16 19.63
CA LYS A 60 9.30 -13.90 20.84
C LYS A 60 10.53 -14.79 20.65
N SER A 61 11.59 -14.50 21.35
CA SER A 61 12.76 -15.35 21.35
C SER A 61 12.55 -16.61 22.23
N ALA A 62 12.95 -17.75 21.74
CA ALA A 62 12.91 -19.01 22.47
C ALA A 62 14.23 -19.76 22.31
N ILE A 63 14.81 -20.19 23.43
CA ILE A 63 16.00 -21.07 23.46
C ILE A 63 15.53 -22.47 23.83
N GLY A 64 15.81 -23.43 22.96
CA GLY A 64 15.62 -24.85 23.19
C GLY A 64 16.82 -25.61 22.66
N ARG A 65 16.61 -26.62 21.82
CA ARG A 65 17.71 -27.24 21.04
C ARG A 65 18.28 -26.29 20.00
N GLU A 66 17.49 -25.29 19.60
CA GLU A 66 17.81 -24.26 18.62
C GLU A 66 17.34 -22.91 19.18
N PHE A 67 18.03 -21.84 18.78
CA PHE A 67 17.58 -20.49 19.08
C PHE A 67 16.63 -20.03 17.97
N ARG A 68 15.38 -19.80 18.32
CA ARG A 68 14.32 -19.37 17.39
C ARG A 68 13.72 -18.04 17.81
N VAL A 69 13.40 -17.23 16.83
CA VAL A 69 12.51 -16.08 16.99
C VAL A 69 11.17 -16.47 16.37
N ASN A 70 10.17 -16.61 17.22
CA ASN A 70 8.80 -17.02 16.89
C ASN A 70 7.91 -15.80 16.63
N GLN A 71 6.66 -16.03 16.24
CA GLN A 71 5.66 -15.01 15.90
C GLN A 71 6.02 -14.18 14.65
N MET A 72 6.80 -14.77 13.74
CA MET A 72 7.17 -14.15 12.47
C MET A 72 6.04 -14.11 11.44
N GLY A 73 4.95 -14.85 11.66
CA GLY A 73 3.91 -15.10 10.66
C GLY A 73 3.20 -13.84 10.16
N GLU A 74 3.00 -12.85 11.02
CA GLU A 74 2.41 -11.59 10.62
C GLU A 74 3.34 -10.80 9.68
N LEU A 75 4.62 -10.67 10.05
CA LEU A 75 5.63 -10.04 9.22
C LEU A 75 5.77 -10.76 7.86
N TYR A 76 5.78 -12.10 7.87
CA TYR A 76 5.90 -12.88 6.65
C TYR A 76 4.70 -12.72 5.72
N ARG A 77 3.50 -12.62 6.27
CA ARG A 77 2.28 -12.35 5.50
C ARG A 77 2.24 -10.93 4.96
N ASP A 78 2.58 -9.94 5.81
CA ASP A 78 2.54 -8.52 5.42
C ASP A 78 3.44 -8.22 4.22
N TYR A 79 4.55 -8.97 4.09
CA TYR A 79 5.51 -8.81 3.01
C TYR A 79 5.47 -9.94 1.97
N ASN A 80 4.58 -10.92 2.11
CA ASN A 80 4.58 -12.13 1.28
C ASN A 80 6.00 -12.71 1.09
N VAL A 81 6.71 -12.89 2.22
CA VAL A 81 8.11 -13.31 2.21
C VAL A 81 8.24 -14.69 1.59
N LEU A 82 9.11 -14.81 0.59
CA LEU A 82 9.36 -16.04 -0.15
C LEU A 82 10.82 -16.47 0.04
N PRO A 83 11.13 -17.77 -0.15
CA PRO A 83 12.51 -18.20 -0.24
C PRO A 83 13.27 -17.35 -1.28
N GLY A 84 14.43 -16.82 -0.90
CA GLY A 84 15.21 -15.89 -1.72
C GLY A 84 15.16 -14.44 -1.25
N ASP A 85 14.21 -14.08 -0.40
CA ASP A 85 14.17 -12.79 0.27
C ASP A 85 15.12 -12.74 1.46
N GLU A 86 15.41 -11.54 1.93
CA GLU A 86 16.24 -11.31 3.10
C GLU A 86 15.45 -10.57 4.17
N ILE A 87 15.48 -11.09 5.40
CA ILE A 87 15.01 -10.41 6.60
C ILE A 87 16.19 -9.71 7.20
N VAL A 88 16.15 -8.39 7.26
CA VAL A 88 17.24 -7.56 7.80
C VAL A 88 16.77 -6.97 9.13
N ILE A 89 17.32 -7.45 10.22
CA ILE A 89 17.12 -6.90 11.56
C ILE A 89 18.25 -5.92 11.84
N THR A 90 17.91 -4.69 12.19
CA THR A 90 18.89 -3.65 12.50
C THR A 90 18.66 -3.11 13.89
N LYS A 91 19.68 -3.16 14.75
CA LYS A 91 19.71 -2.46 16.03
C LYS A 91 20.39 -1.12 15.82
N ILE A 92 19.72 -0.06 16.21
CA ILE A 92 20.20 1.32 16.15
C ILE A 92 20.43 1.77 17.59
N GLU A 93 21.66 2.08 17.95
CA GLU A 93 22.04 2.57 19.29
C GLU A 93 22.48 4.02 19.21
N LYS A 94 21.84 4.89 19.97
CA LYS A 94 22.16 6.32 20.04
C LYS A 94 22.00 6.82 21.48
N GLY A 95 23.05 7.36 22.08
CA GLY A 95 22.97 8.00 23.40
C GLY A 95 22.49 7.09 24.53
N GLY A 96 22.73 5.76 24.45
CA GLY A 96 22.30 4.79 25.45
C GLY A 96 20.90 4.21 25.25
N ALA A 97 20.12 4.78 24.36
CA ALA A 97 18.86 4.20 23.87
C ALA A 97 19.08 3.35 22.61
N PHE A 98 18.21 2.37 22.38
CA PHE A 98 18.27 1.57 21.17
C PHE A 98 16.87 1.31 20.61
N ASP A 99 16.80 1.14 19.29
CA ASP A 99 15.63 0.71 18.54
C ASP A 99 15.98 -0.54 17.73
N ILE A 100 15.07 -1.50 17.65
CA ILE A 100 15.25 -2.69 16.82
C ILE A 100 14.28 -2.58 15.65
N CYS A 101 14.84 -2.54 14.46
CA CYS A 101 14.10 -2.37 13.23
C CYS A 101 14.19 -3.61 12.36
N VAL A 102 13.15 -3.86 11.56
CA VAL A 102 13.14 -4.89 10.53
C VAL A 102 12.91 -4.25 9.16
N ASN A 103 13.55 -4.82 8.16
CA ASN A 103 13.30 -4.52 6.77
C ASN A 103 13.34 -5.83 5.97
N ILE A 104 12.40 -6.03 5.05
CA ILE A 104 12.39 -7.17 4.15
C ILE A 104 12.93 -6.73 2.80
N ARG A 105 14.06 -7.33 2.40
CA ARG A 105 14.61 -7.14 1.06
C ARG A 105 14.07 -8.24 0.16
N GLN A 106 13.26 -7.88 -0.80
CA GLN A 106 12.71 -8.80 -1.78
C GLN A 106 13.55 -8.77 -3.05
N TYR A 107 13.88 -9.94 -3.57
CA TYR A 107 14.72 -10.08 -4.75
C TYR A 107 14.05 -10.98 -5.79
N ASN A 108 14.28 -10.67 -7.05
CA ASN A 108 13.93 -11.54 -8.17
C ASN A 108 14.94 -12.68 -8.32
N ARG A 109 14.99 -13.53 -7.30
CA ARG A 109 15.94 -14.65 -7.22
C ARG A 109 15.20 -15.97 -7.25
N ILE A 110 15.72 -16.90 -8.05
CA ILE A 110 15.30 -18.29 -8.03
C ILE A 110 16.24 -19.03 -7.06
N VAL A 111 15.67 -19.73 -6.10
CA VAL A 111 16.46 -20.50 -5.12
C VAL A 111 16.57 -21.94 -5.59
N LEU A 112 17.81 -22.37 -5.78
CA LEU A 112 18.15 -23.72 -6.20
C LEU A 112 18.83 -24.46 -5.04
N LEU A 113 18.32 -25.63 -4.69
CA LEU A 113 18.99 -26.54 -3.75
C LEU A 113 19.76 -27.59 -4.56
N VAL A 114 21.08 -27.54 -4.47
CA VAL A 114 21.98 -28.49 -5.12
C VAL A 114 22.34 -29.56 -4.11
N GLY A 115 21.97 -30.79 -4.39
CA GLY A 115 22.26 -31.97 -3.57
C GLY A 115 22.87 -33.09 -4.37
N SER A 116 23.23 -34.18 -3.70
CA SER A 116 23.80 -35.40 -4.34
C SER A 116 22.88 -36.02 -5.39
N ASN A 117 21.57 -35.83 -5.25
CA ASN A 117 20.53 -36.40 -6.12
C ASN A 117 20.08 -35.47 -7.26
N GLY A 118 20.66 -34.27 -7.37
CA GLY A 118 20.30 -33.30 -8.41
C GLY A 118 20.04 -31.90 -7.87
N VAL A 119 19.33 -31.12 -8.67
CA VAL A 119 19.00 -29.73 -8.36
C VAL A 119 17.49 -29.58 -8.23
N GLU A 120 17.04 -28.99 -7.13
CA GLU A 120 15.65 -28.70 -6.85
C GLU A 120 15.40 -27.19 -6.81
N VAL A 121 14.28 -26.73 -7.38
CA VAL A 121 13.83 -25.34 -7.27
C VAL A 121 12.96 -25.20 -6.02
N VAL A 122 13.37 -24.32 -5.11
CA VAL A 122 12.68 -24.12 -3.82
C VAL A 122 11.47 -23.20 -3.98
N ASN A 123 11.57 -22.14 -4.79
CA ASN A 123 10.51 -21.15 -4.95
C ASN A 123 9.90 -21.18 -6.36
N ILE A 124 9.18 -22.25 -6.66
CA ILE A 124 8.54 -22.50 -7.96
C ILE A 124 7.64 -21.34 -8.41
N LYS A 125 6.97 -20.66 -7.49
CA LYS A 125 6.13 -19.48 -7.81
C LYS A 125 6.93 -18.39 -8.53
N ARG A 126 8.15 -18.09 -8.07
CA ARG A 126 9.02 -17.10 -8.73
C ARG A 126 9.55 -17.60 -10.05
N LEU A 127 9.85 -18.89 -10.15
CA LEU A 127 10.35 -19.46 -11.40
C LEU A 127 9.37 -19.26 -12.55
N LYS A 128 8.06 -19.45 -12.30
CA LYS A 128 7.01 -19.26 -13.32
C LYS A 128 6.96 -17.83 -13.87
N ASN A 129 7.42 -16.85 -13.11
CA ASN A 129 7.42 -15.45 -13.50
C ASN A 129 8.66 -15.05 -14.31
N TYR A 130 9.80 -15.76 -14.13
CA TYR A 130 11.09 -15.32 -14.67
C TYR A 130 11.74 -16.30 -15.62
N ALA A 131 11.32 -17.56 -15.65
CA ALA A 131 11.89 -18.58 -16.50
C ALA A 131 10.82 -19.22 -17.38
N ASN A 132 10.95 -19.08 -18.68
CA ASN A 132 10.08 -19.78 -19.61
C ASN A 132 10.38 -21.28 -19.59
N ALA A 133 9.35 -22.11 -19.53
CA ALA A 133 9.47 -23.54 -19.64
C ALA A 133 10.16 -23.92 -20.96
N ASN A 134 11.08 -24.89 -20.88
CA ASN A 134 11.89 -25.38 -22.01
C ASN A 134 12.93 -24.39 -22.57
N GLN A 135 13.24 -23.32 -21.84
CA GLN A 135 14.30 -22.38 -22.19
C GLN A 135 15.58 -22.70 -21.42
N SER A 136 16.72 -22.42 -22.05
CA SER A 136 18.06 -22.57 -21.45
C SER A 136 18.69 -21.19 -21.27
N TYR A 137 19.27 -20.96 -20.11
CA TYR A 137 19.92 -19.70 -19.75
C TYR A 137 21.43 -19.94 -19.60
N LYS A 138 22.24 -19.09 -20.22
CA LYS A 138 23.69 -19.05 -20.03
C LYS A 138 24.02 -18.10 -18.90
N ILE A 139 24.75 -18.57 -17.90
CA ILE A 139 25.06 -17.81 -16.69
C ILE A 139 26.56 -17.83 -16.48
N ASN A 140 27.15 -16.67 -16.33
CA ASN A 140 28.56 -16.54 -15.99
C ASN A 140 28.72 -16.61 -14.48
N VAL A 141 29.51 -17.56 -14.02
CA VAL A 141 29.79 -17.77 -12.60
C VAL A 141 31.28 -17.65 -12.38
N THR A 142 31.68 -16.85 -11.41
CA THR A 142 33.06 -16.78 -10.93
C THR A 142 33.19 -17.71 -9.71
N ASP A 143 33.84 -18.85 -9.91
CA ASP A 143 34.14 -19.76 -8.82
C ASP A 143 35.68 -19.75 -8.62
N ARG A 144 36.12 -19.33 -7.41
CA ARG A 144 37.54 -19.22 -7.01
C ARG A 144 38.42 -18.47 -8.04
N GLY A 145 37.90 -17.38 -8.61
CA GLY A 145 38.63 -16.55 -9.57
C GLY A 145 38.61 -17.08 -11.03
N ILE A 146 37.95 -18.21 -11.26
CA ILE A 146 37.81 -18.78 -12.63
C ILE A 146 36.39 -18.46 -13.14
N GLN A 147 36.31 -17.74 -14.26
CA GLN A 147 35.05 -17.52 -14.95
C GLN A 147 34.61 -18.82 -15.67
N ASN A 148 33.42 -19.28 -15.32
CA ASN A 148 32.79 -20.45 -15.96
C ASN A 148 31.41 -20.03 -16.50
N THR A 149 31.02 -20.59 -17.63
CA THR A 149 29.66 -20.44 -18.15
C THR A 149 28.86 -21.70 -17.81
N LEU A 150 27.79 -21.52 -17.03
CA LEU A 150 26.81 -22.56 -16.77
C LEU A 150 25.64 -22.42 -17.72
N ILE A 151 25.11 -23.56 -18.17
CA ILE A 151 23.83 -23.61 -18.89
C ILE A 151 22.81 -24.22 -17.94
N ILE A 152 21.78 -23.45 -17.58
CA ILE A 152 20.68 -23.91 -16.75
C ILE A 152 19.45 -24.01 -17.64
N SER A 153 18.86 -25.20 -17.67
CA SER A 153 17.65 -25.47 -18.44
C SER A 153 16.50 -25.81 -17.49
N PHE A 154 15.36 -25.21 -17.73
CA PHE A 154 14.13 -25.48 -16.99
C PHE A 154 13.17 -26.26 -17.87
N LYS A 155 12.67 -27.38 -17.37
CA LYS A 155 11.66 -28.20 -18.05
C LYS A 155 10.45 -28.33 -17.15
N GLU A 156 9.27 -28.12 -17.71
CA GLU A 156 8.02 -28.41 -17.02
C GLU A 156 7.93 -29.92 -16.74
N ALA A 157 7.65 -30.30 -15.50
CA ALA A 157 7.53 -31.67 -15.07
C ALA A 157 6.31 -31.81 -14.15
N ARG A 158 5.64 -32.97 -14.25
CA ARG A 158 4.49 -33.29 -13.40
C ARG A 158 4.86 -34.47 -12.49
N LYS A 159 4.71 -34.29 -11.19
CA LYS A 159 4.94 -35.36 -10.20
C LYS A 159 3.60 -35.73 -9.57
N LYS A 160 3.27 -37.01 -9.64
CA LYS A 160 2.11 -37.57 -8.91
C LYS A 160 2.48 -37.65 -7.43
N ARG A 161 1.76 -36.97 -6.55
CA ARG A 161 1.85 -37.21 -5.11
C ARG A 161 1.19 -38.56 -4.80
N SER A 162 1.82 -39.37 -3.94
CA SER A 162 1.31 -40.69 -3.53
C SER A 162 -0.06 -40.62 -2.85
N ASP A 163 -0.41 -39.48 -2.24
CA ASP A 163 -1.55 -39.33 -1.34
C ASP A 163 -2.65 -38.39 -1.87
N SER A 164 -2.54 -37.93 -3.12
CA SER A 164 -3.52 -37.04 -3.73
C SER A 164 -3.63 -37.30 -5.24
N PRO A 165 -4.85 -37.33 -5.81
CA PRO A 165 -5.03 -37.42 -7.26
C PRO A 165 -4.55 -36.18 -8.01
N ASN A 166 -4.20 -35.09 -7.31
CA ASN A 166 -3.77 -33.83 -7.91
C ASN A 166 -2.29 -33.88 -8.30
N TYR A 167 -2.04 -33.60 -9.57
CA TYR A 167 -0.69 -33.43 -10.10
C TYR A 167 -0.13 -32.08 -9.62
N THR A 168 1.05 -32.11 -8.96
CA THR A 168 1.79 -30.89 -8.68
C THR A 168 2.71 -30.61 -9.86
N GLU A 169 2.50 -29.50 -10.55
CA GLU A 169 3.44 -29.02 -11.56
C GLU A 169 4.72 -28.54 -10.87
N PHE A 170 5.86 -29.01 -11.34
CA PHE A 170 7.16 -28.51 -10.90
C PHE A 170 8.10 -28.42 -12.09
N TYR A 171 9.13 -27.60 -11.95
CA TYR A 171 10.16 -27.50 -12.96
C TYR A 171 11.33 -28.41 -12.60
N SER A 172 11.76 -29.25 -13.54
CA SER A 172 13.04 -29.93 -13.44
C SER A 172 14.13 -29.00 -13.93
N VAL A 173 15.20 -28.90 -13.16
CA VAL A 173 16.37 -28.09 -13.48
C VAL A 173 17.51 -28.99 -13.85
N SER A 174 18.16 -28.75 -14.99
CA SER A 174 19.41 -29.38 -15.35
C SER A 174 20.51 -28.33 -15.50
N ILE A 175 21.68 -28.64 -14.93
CA ILE A 175 22.86 -27.78 -14.99
C ILE A 175 23.96 -28.58 -15.68
N ASN A 176 24.62 -27.98 -16.68
CA ASN A 176 25.64 -28.67 -17.48
C ASN A 176 27.00 -28.89 -16.80
N LYS A 177 27.19 -28.40 -15.57
CA LYS A 177 28.46 -28.50 -14.84
C LYS A 177 28.46 -29.64 -13.82
N LYS A 178 29.47 -30.48 -13.86
CA LYS A 178 29.64 -31.63 -12.96
C LYS A 178 30.07 -31.31 -11.53
N ASN A 179 30.45 -30.07 -11.21
CA ASN A 179 31.16 -29.74 -9.96
C ASN A 179 30.60 -28.51 -9.22
N LEU A 180 29.27 -28.35 -9.16
CA LEU A 180 28.70 -27.46 -8.16
C LEU A 180 28.71 -28.14 -6.79
N ALA A 181 29.22 -27.46 -5.78
CA ALA A 181 29.17 -27.96 -4.41
C ALA A 181 27.71 -28.08 -3.94
N ASN A 182 27.41 -29.02 -3.04
CA ASN A 182 26.10 -29.12 -2.46
C ASN A 182 25.82 -27.84 -1.64
N GLY A 183 24.60 -27.29 -1.77
CA GLY A 183 24.21 -26.08 -1.06
C GLY A 183 23.05 -25.34 -1.69
N THR A 184 22.69 -24.22 -1.09
CA THR A 184 21.65 -23.34 -1.57
C THR A 184 22.25 -22.24 -2.45
N TYR A 185 21.79 -22.17 -3.68
CA TYR A 185 22.22 -21.18 -4.66
C TYR A 185 21.08 -20.22 -4.98
N TYR A 186 21.45 -18.99 -5.20
CA TYR A 186 20.55 -17.89 -5.58
C TYR A 186 20.85 -17.50 -7.02
N LEU A 187 19.89 -17.75 -7.90
CA LEU A 187 19.97 -17.48 -9.32
C LEU A 187 19.19 -16.20 -9.64
N THR A 188 19.85 -15.21 -10.21
CA THR A 188 19.23 -14.03 -10.78
C THR A 188 19.27 -14.18 -12.31
N LEU A 189 18.12 -14.00 -12.98
CA LEU A 189 17.98 -14.00 -14.43
C LEU A 189 17.78 -12.57 -14.92
N GLY A 190 18.34 -12.22 -16.06
CA GLY A 190 18.28 -10.88 -16.66
C GLY A 190 19.50 -10.62 -17.54
N ASP A 191 19.72 -9.36 -17.89
CA ASP A 191 20.85 -8.92 -18.73
C ASP A 191 22.22 -9.28 -18.12
N SER A 192 22.28 -9.40 -16.79
CA SER A 192 23.43 -9.89 -16.04
C SER A 192 23.04 -11.08 -15.14
N SER A 193 22.70 -12.21 -15.78
CA SER A 193 22.35 -13.43 -15.03
C SER A 193 23.51 -13.90 -14.15
N SER A 194 23.25 -14.17 -12.88
CA SER A 194 24.25 -14.59 -11.90
C SER A 194 23.75 -15.76 -11.04
N LEU A 195 24.69 -16.59 -10.59
CA LEU A 195 24.44 -17.66 -9.64
C LEU A 195 25.43 -17.52 -8.48
N ALA A 196 24.94 -17.36 -7.28
CA ALA A 196 25.76 -17.20 -6.09
C ALA A 196 25.31 -18.13 -4.97
N MET A 197 26.26 -18.68 -4.22
CA MET A 197 25.99 -19.31 -2.94
C MET A 197 26.11 -18.22 -1.85
N LEU A 198 25.03 -17.96 -1.12
CA LEU A 198 25.00 -16.98 -0.03
C LEU A 198 24.86 -17.73 1.31
N PRO A 199 25.47 -17.25 2.40
CA PRO A 199 25.27 -17.84 3.71
C PRO A 199 23.80 -17.66 4.15
N LYS A 200 23.32 -18.57 4.99
CA LYS A 200 21.95 -18.52 5.52
C LYS A 200 21.71 -17.26 6.33
N SER A 201 22.73 -16.82 7.05
CA SER A 201 22.68 -15.62 7.87
C SER A 201 24.03 -14.88 7.86
N GLU A 202 23.97 -13.57 8.00
CA GLU A 202 25.13 -12.68 8.08
C GLU A 202 24.94 -11.70 9.24
N TYR A 203 26.03 -11.35 9.92
CA TYR A 203 26.04 -10.38 11.00
C TYR A 203 27.14 -9.34 10.75
N ASN A 204 26.73 -8.09 10.70
CA ASN A 204 27.62 -6.99 10.37
C ASN A 204 27.46 -5.85 11.39
N VAL A 205 28.58 -5.40 11.93
CA VAL A 205 28.65 -4.12 12.65
C VAL A 205 29.01 -3.06 11.61
N VAL A 206 28.15 -2.08 11.45
CA VAL A 206 28.31 -1.09 10.39
C VAL A 206 28.45 0.27 11.04
N ASP A 207 29.50 1.00 10.67
CA ASP A 207 29.61 2.40 11.06
C ASP A 207 28.47 3.20 10.41
N PHE A 208 27.86 4.07 11.19
CA PHE A 208 26.75 4.88 10.73
C PHE A 208 27.20 5.73 9.52
N ASN A 209 26.65 5.40 8.38
CA ASN A 209 26.74 6.21 7.18
C ASN A 209 25.29 6.38 6.67
N GLU A 210 24.85 7.62 6.46
CA GLU A 210 23.52 7.95 5.94
C GLU A 210 23.15 7.16 4.66
N ASN A 211 24.18 6.74 3.89
CA ASN A 211 24.00 5.89 2.72
C ASN A 211 23.51 4.47 3.01
N ILE A 212 23.58 3.96 4.25
CA ILE A 212 23.18 2.58 4.59
C ILE A 212 21.69 2.48 4.85
N LEU A 213 21.09 3.47 5.50
CA LEU A 213 19.63 3.61 5.52
C LEU A 213 19.09 3.89 4.12
N ASN A 214 19.91 4.49 3.25
CA ASN A 214 19.59 4.84 1.87
C ASN A 214 19.87 3.71 0.85
N SER A 215 20.55 2.62 1.21
CA SER A 215 20.96 1.56 0.26
C SER A 215 19.99 0.37 0.15
N SER A 216 18.85 0.39 0.84
CA SER A 216 17.85 -0.65 0.65
C SER A 216 17.14 -0.46 -0.70
N ALA A 217 16.85 -1.57 -1.39
CA ALA A 217 16.11 -1.55 -2.66
C ALA A 217 14.74 -0.84 -2.54
N PHE A 218 14.22 -0.72 -1.31
CA PHE A 218 13.02 0.03 -0.98
C PHE A 218 13.23 1.54 -1.10
N ILE A 219 14.36 2.07 -0.59
CA ILE A 219 14.69 3.49 -0.76
C ILE A 219 15.05 3.78 -2.22
N LYS A 220 15.54 2.81 -3.00
CA LYS A 220 15.62 2.99 -4.46
C LYS A 220 14.25 3.19 -5.11
N GLY A 221 13.25 2.41 -4.77
CA GLY A 221 11.87 2.60 -5.25
C GLY A 221 11.25 3.91 -4.73
N VAL A 222 11.41 4.21 -3.44
CA VAL A 222 11.01 5.49 -2.84
C VAL A 222 11.93 6.62 -3.32
N SER A 223 13.23 6.39 -3.54
CA SER A 223 14.18 7.41 -4.03
C SER A 223 13.96 7.80 -5.49
N LEU A 224 13.50 6.90 -6.36
CA LEU A 224 13.09 7.25 -7.72
C LEU A 224 11.78 8.05 -7.71
N VAL A 225 10.82 7.65 -6.87
CA VAL A 225 9.59 8.42 -6.64
C VAL A 225 9.89 9.69 -5.84
N THR A 226 10.85 9.68 -4.89
CA THR A 226 11.16 10.85 -4.05
C THR A 226 12.03 11.88 -4.73
N LYS A 227 12.95 11.53 -5.62
CA LYS A 227 13.81 12.54 -6.27
C LYS A 227 13.12 13.32 -7.38
N GLU A 228 12.25 12.70 -8.16
CA GLU A 228 11.66 13.33 -9.34
C GLU A 228 10.14 13.53 -9.29
N LEU A 229 9.41 12.60 -8.66
CA LEU A 229 7.94 12.57 -8.71
C LEU A 229 7.27 12.77 -7.34
N TYR A 230 7.98 12.51 -6.24
CA TYR A 230 7.38 12.50 -4.91
C TYR A 230 6.78 13.85 -4.49
N PRO A 231 7.38 15.02 -4.76
CA PRO A 231 6.74 16.29 -4.41
C PRO A 231 5.35 16.45 -5.03
N PHE A 232 5.16 15.93 -6.25
CA PHE A 232 3.88 15.97 -6.94
C PHE A 232 2.88 14.93 -6.41
N PHE A 233 3.34 13.69 -6.14
CA PHE A 233 2.47 12.61 -5.66
C PHE A 233 2.27 12.59 -4.14
N ARG A 234 3.05 13.32 -3.37
CA ARG A 234 2.99 13.31 -1.91
C ARG A 234 1.59 13.56 -1.34
N PRO A 235 0.83 14.58 -1.78
CA PRO A 235 -0.53 14.80 -1.28
C PRO A 235 -1.45 13.60 -1.54
N PHE A 236 -1.32 12.97 -2.71
CA PHE A 236 -2.11 11.77 -3.06
C PHE A 236 -1.75 10.59 -2.19
N ILE A 237 -0.47 10.31 -2.00
CA ILE A 237 0.02 9.19 -1.21
C ILE A 237 -0.40 9.34 0.26
N THR A 238 -0.23 10.53 0.85
CA THR A 238 -0.62 10.79 2.23
C THR A 238 -2.14 10.71 2.42
N ALA A 239 -2.90 11.23 1.46
CA ALA A 239 -4.35 11.11 1.47
C ALA A 239 -4.81 9.64 1.36
N ILE A 240 -4.21 8.83 0.48
CA ILE A 240 -4.49 7.39 0.34
C ILE A 240 -4.17 6.64 1.63
N LYS A 241 -3.03 6.93 2.27
CA LYS A 241 -2.66 6.33 3.57
C LYS A 241 -3.68 6.64 4.67
N SER A 242 -4.25 7.84 4.63
CA SER A 242 -5.26 8.25 5.61
C SER A 242 -6.62 7.65 5.29
N LYS A 243 -6.99 7.58 4.01
CA LYS A 243 -8.27 7.03 3.55
C LYS A 243 -8.18 6.55 2.10
N PRO A 244 -8.48 5.28 1.80
CA PRO A 244 -8.35 4.73 0.44
C PRO A 244 -9.53 5.12 -0.48
N PHE A 245 -10.13 6.29 -0.27
CA PHE A 245 -11.14 6.88 -1.13
C PHE A 245 -10.86 8.36 -1.35
N LEU A 246 -10.52 8.71 -2.59
CA LEU A 246 -10.18 10.06 -3.03
C LEU A 246 -11.18 10.58 -4.05
N LEU A 247 -11.39 11.90 -4.04
CA LEU A 247 -12.05 12.65 -5.10
C LEU A 247 -11.04 13.59 -5.74
N LEU A 248 -10.79 13.43 -7.03
CA LEU A 248 -9.98 14.34 -7.83
C LEU A 248 -10.89 15.28 -8.58
N ALA A 249 -10.97 16.51 -8.12
CA ALA A 249 -11.86 17.52 -8.67
C ALA A 249 -11.10 18.58 -9.46
N GLY A 250 -11.73 19.14 -10.46
CA GLY A 250 -11.16 20.23 -11.28
C GLY A 250 -11.81 20.31 -12.65
N ILE A 251 -11.39 21.30 -13.44
CA ILE A 251 -11.88 21.47 -14.81
C ILE A 251 -11.52 20.28 -15.70
N SER A 252 -12.28 20.08 -16.77
CA SER A 252 -12.00 19.02 -17.73
C SER A 252 -10.60 19.18 -18.36
N GLY A 253 -9.89 18.08 -18.61
CA GLY A 253 -8.58 18.10 -19.25
C GLY A 253 -7.37 18.30 -18.30
N THR A 254 -7.54 18.43 -16.99
CA THR A 254 -6.44 18.61 -16.02
C THR A 254 -5.68 17.31 -15.69
N GLY A 255 -5.98 16.20 -16.34
CA GLY A 255 -5.24 14.93 -16.17
C GLY A 255 -5.68 14.09 -14.97
N LYS A 256 -6.87 14.31 -14.41
CA LYS A 256 -7.41 13.57 -13.25
C LYS A 256 -7.33 12.05 -13.42
N SER A 257 -7.90 11.50 -14.46
CA SER A 257 -7.90 10.05 -14.73
C SER A 257 -6.49 9.54 -15.12
N ARG A 258 -5.67 10.41 -15.74
CA ARG A 258 -4.30 10.08 -16.11
C ARG A 258 -3.43 9.80 -14.87
N ILE A 259 -3.56 10.60 -13.81
CA ILE A 259 -2.75 10.44 -12.59
C ILE A 259 -3.03 9.10 -11.90
N VAL A 260 -4.30 8.66 -11.88
CA VAL A 260 -4.68 7.35 -11.33
C VAL A 260 -4.02 6.21 -12.12
N ARG A 261 -4.04 6.34 -13.44
CA ARG A 261 -3.41 5.38 -14.34
C ARG A 261 -1.88 5.38 -14.19
N GLU A 262 -1.26 6.54 -13.97
CA GLU A 262 0.17 6.67 -13.73
C GLU A 262 0.60 5.99 -12.42
N LEU A 263 -0.17 6.14 -11.34
CA LEU A 263 0.04 5.42 -10.08
C LEU A 263 -0.04 3.89 -10.30
N ALA A 264 -0.96 3.44 -11.13
CA ALA A 264 -1.07 2.02 -11.46
C ALA A 264 0.12 1.51 -12.28
N PHE A 265 0.59 2.25 -13.29
CA PHE A 265 1.80 1.88 -14.06
C PHE A 265 3.05 1.79 -13.18
N MET A 266 3.18 2.70 -12.19
CA MET A 266 4.32 2.69 -11.26
C MET A 266 4.33 1.50 -10.32
N THR A 267 3.17 0.88 -10.10
CA THR A 267 2.97 -0.18 -9.08
C THR A 267 2.58 -1.52 -9.67
N CYS A 268 2.50 -1.64 -10.99
CA CYS A 268 2.10 -2.87 -11.68
C CYS A 268 3.31 -3.81 -11.85
N PRO A 269 3.35 -4.95 -11.13
CA PRO A 269 4.40 -5.93 -11.33
C PRO A 269 4.26 -6.63 -12.68
N GLU A 270 5.35 -7.20 -13.19
CA GLU A 270 5.42 -7.79 -14.53
C GLU A 270 4.31 -8.81 -14.79
N TYR A 271 3.99 -9.67 -13.81
CA TYR A 271 2.97 -10.71 -13.98
C TYR A 271 1.52 -10.18 -14.08
N LEU A 272 1.29 -8.91 -13.77
CA LEU A 272 0.00 -8.23 -13.93
C LEU A 272 -0.04 -7.30 -15.15
N GLN A 273 1.06 -7.10 -15.84
CA GLN A 273 1.12 -6.25 -17.02
C GLN A 273 0.39 -6.90 -18.18
N ASP A 274 -0.37 -6.13 -18.95
CA ASP A 274 -0.96 -6.62 -20.18
C ASP A 274 0.10 -6.75 -21.28
N LYS A 275 -0.15 -7.66 -22.22
CA LYS A 275 0.78 -7.94 -23.33
C LYS A 275 0.98 -6.74 -24.27
N ASP A 276 -0.01 -5.89 -24.34
CA ASP A 276 -0.02 -4.73 -25.25
C ASP A 276 0.58 -3.47 -24.60
N GLY A 277 0.94 -3.54 -23.30
CA GLY A 277 1.56 -2.44 -22.56
C GLY A 277 0.66 -1.22 -22.36
N THR A 278 -0.67 -1.38 -22.55
CA THR A 278 -1.60 -0.26 -22.59
C THR A 278 -2.38 -0.05 -21.29
N THR A 279 -2.66 -1.13 -20.56
CA THR A 279 -3.50 -1.07 -19.35
C THR A 279 -2.91 -1.91 -18.22
N PRO A 280 -2.49 -1.29 -17.10
CA PRO A 280 -1.98 -2.03 -15.96
C PRO A 280 -3.04 -2.97 -15.38
N GLY A 281 -2.64 -4.19 -15.04
CA GLY A 281 -3.56 -5.20 -14.51
C GLY A 281 -4.10 -4.88 -13.12
N ASN A 282 -3.49 -3.92 -12.42
CA ASN A 282 -3.94 -3.34 -11.15
C ASN A 282 -4.70 -2.01 -11.31
N TYR A 283 -5.22 -1.73 -12.51
CA TYR A 283 -6.04 -0.56 -12.82
C TYR A 283 -7.40 -0.96 -13.39
N CYS A 284 -8.46 -0.35 -12.90
CA CYS A 284 -9.80 -0.51 -13.43
C CYS A 284 -10.47 0.85 -13.59
N MET A 285 -10.71 1.25 -14.82
CA MET A 285 -11.51 2.43 -15.12
C MET A 285 -12.97 2.03 -15.29
N ILE A 286 -13.85 2.73 -14.60
CA ILE A 286 -15.30 2.56 -14.66
C ILE A 286 -15.90 3.92 -15.01
N GLU A 287 -16.48 3.99 -16.18
CA GLU A 287 -17.18 5.17 -16.68
C GLU A 287 -18.57 5.23 -16.06
N VAL A 288 -18.84 6.24 -15.25
CA VAL A 288 -20.16 6.47 -14.66
C VAL A 288 -21.10 7.02 -15.73
N LYS A 289 -22.33 6.50 -15.79
CA LYS A 289 -23.31 6.92 -16.77
C LYS A 289 -24.45 7.69 -16.11
N PRO A 290 -25.05 8.69 -16.80
CA PRO A 290 -26.12 9.53 -16.23
C PRO A 290 -27.36 8.77 -15.77
N ASN A 291 -27.57 7.54 -16.29
CA ASN A 291 -28.72 6.70 -15.97
C ASN A 291 -28.53 5.78 -14.75
N TRP A 292 -27.43 5.92 -14.00
CA TRP A 292 -27.21 5.13 -12.80
C TRP A 292 -28.04 5.68 -11.64
N HIS A 293 -28.94 4.85 -11.11
CA HIS A 293 -29.85 5.23 -10.02
C HIS A 293 -29.74 4.34 -8.78
N ASP A 294 -29.03 3.22 -8.90
CA ASP A 294 -28.77 2.27 -7.81
C ASP A 294 -27.40 1.60 -8.00
N SER A 295 -27.03 0.73 -7.07
CA SER A 295 -25.71 0.07 -7.06
C SER A 295 -25.58 -1.09 -8.07
N THR A 296 -26.62 -1.48 -8.78
CA THR A 296 -26.61 -2.68 -9.64
C THR A 296 -25.61 -2.59 -10.79
N GLU A 297 -25.41 -1.41 -11.33
CA GLU A 297 -24.43 -1.19 -12.40
C GLU A 297 -22.98 -1.31 -11.90
N LEU A 298 -22.75 -1.02 -10.62
CA LEU A 298 -21.43 -1.13 -9.99
C LEU A 298 -21.20 -2.50 -9.34
N LEU A 299 -22.17 -3.01 -8.55
CA LEU A 299 -22.06 -4.21 -7.73
C LEU A 299 -22.76 -5.44 -8.32
N GLY A 300 -23.43 -5.29 -9.48
CA GLY A 300 -24.15 -6.40 -10.08
C GLY A 300 -25.54 -6.66 -9.49
N TYR A 301 -26.17 -7.73 -9.94
CA TYR A 301 -27.54 -8.09 -9.54
C TYR A 301 -27.82 -9.57 -9.73
N TYR A 302 -28.82 -10.06 -9.01
CA TYR A 302 -29.32 -11.41 -9.20
C TYR A 302 -30.28 -11.46 -10.40
N SER A 303 -30.03 -12.38 -11.34
CA SER A 303 -30.88 -12.65 -12.49
C SER A 303 -31.47 -14.05 -12.40
N SER A 304 -32.78 -14.18 -12.57
CA SER A 304 -33.45 -15.48 -12.63
C SER A 304 -33.41 -16.14 -14.01
N PHE A 305 -32.93 -15.44 -15.03
CA PHE A 305 -32.83 -15.98 -16.39
C PHE A 305 -31.74 -17.06 -16.50
N ASN A 306 -31.93 -18.03 -17.40
CA ASN A 306 -30.95 -19.08 -17.73
C ASN A 306 -30.41 -19.84 -16.50
N GLY A 307 -31.32 -20.30 -15.64
CA GLY A 307 -30.97 -21.10 -14.46
C GLY A 307 -30.63 -20.29 -13.21
N GLY A 308 -30.77 -18.98 -13.28
CA GLY A 308 -30.54 -18.08 -12.17
C GLY A 308 -29.05 -17.88 -11.82
N GLY A 309 -28.74 -16.80 -11.14
CA GLY A 309 -27.39 -16.52 -10.64
C GLY A 309 -27.09 -15.03 -10.55
N TYR A 310 -26.06 -14.72 -9.77
CA TYR A 310 -25.56 -13.35 -9.67
C TYR A 310 -24.77 -12.97 -10.92
N ARG A 311 -24.91 -11.73 -11.35
CA ARG A 311 -24.21 -11.15 -12.49
C ARG A 311 -23.14 -10.22 -11.96
N PHE A 312 -21.91 -10.72 -11.88
CA PHE A 312 -20.76 -9.97 -11.43
C PHE A 312 -20.34 -8.91 -12.45
N THR A 313 -20.06 -7.73 -11.97
CA THR A 313 -19.60 -6.60 -12.78
C THR A 313 -18.10 -6.64 -13.03
N LYS A 314 -17.60 -5.67 -13.79
CA LYS A 314 -16.15 -5.41 -13.92
C LYS A 314 -15.54 -5.04 -12.58
N PHE A 315 -16.27 -4.28 -11.75
CA PHE A 315 -15.81 -3.88 -10.42
C PHE A 315 -15.66 -5.08 -9.48
N ASP A 316 -16.67 -5.95 -9.39
CA ASP A 316 -16.61 -7.14 -8.53
C ASP A 316 -15.42 -8.04 -8.87
N ARG A 317 -15.22 -8.31 -10.17
CA ARG A 317 -14.06 -9.09 -10.64
C ARG A 317 -12.74 -8.44 -10.27
N PHE A 318 -12.69 -7.11 -10.35
CA PHE A 318 -11.48 -6.36 -9.99
C PHE A 318 -11.21 -6.39 -8.48
N VAL A 319 -12.24 -6.33 -7.64
CA VAL A 319 -12.12 -6.49 -6.18
C VAL A 319 -11.61 -7.88 -5.82
N VAL A 320 -12.13 -8.93 -6.49
CA VAL A 320 -11.62 -10.30 -6.30
C VAL A 320 -10.17 -10.41 -6.77
N LYS A 321 -9.82 -9.80 -7.91
CA LYS A 321 -8.44 -9.75 -8.39
C LYS A 321 -7.50 -9.07 -7.39
N ALA A 322 -7.96 -8.02 -6.70
CA ALA A 322 -7.19 -7.37 -5.64
C ALA A 322 -6.98 -8.31 -4.44
N TRP A 323 -8.00 -9.08 -4.03
CA TRP A 323 -7.86 -10.12 -3.01
C TRP A 323 -6.85 -11.21 -3.39
N LEU A 324 -6.77 -11.58 -4.66
CA LEU A 324 -5.79 -12.54 -5.17
C LEU A 324 -4.35 -12.00 -5.18
N ASN A 325 -4.18 -10.68 -5.10
CA ASN A 325 -2.87 -10.01 -5.17
C ASN A 325 -2.69 -9.02 -4.00
N PRO A 326 -2.66 -9.50 -2.74
CA PRO A 326 -2.73 -8.64 -1.56
C PRO A 326 -1.54 -7.68 -1.38
N ASP A 327 -0.41 -7.93 -2.05
CA ASP A 327 0.82 -7.14 -1.95
C ASP A 327 0.95 -6.06 -3.02
N VAL A 328 -0.04 -5.95 -3.91
CA VAL A 328 -0.06 -4.96 -5.00
C VAL A 328 -1.17 -3.94 -4.74
N PRO A 329 -0.92 -2.63 -4.84
CA PRO A 329 -1.98 -1.65 -4.76
C PRO A 329 -2.85 -1.72 -6.02
N PHE A 330 -4.16 -1.76 -5.84
CA PHE A 330 -5.17 -1.82 -6.90
C PHE A 330 -5.96 -0.51 -6.95
N PHE A 331 -6.03 0.09 -8.14
CA PHE A 331 -6.65 1.39 -8.34
C PHE A 331 -7.93 1.27 -9.18
N VAL A 332 -9.06 1.65 -8.58
CA VAL A 332 -10.31 1.87 -9.31
C VAL A 332 -10.44 3.35 -9.59
N CYS A 333 -10.61 3.70 -10.85
CA CYS A 333 -10.95 5.04 -11.29
C CYS A 333 -12.44 5.08 -11.67
N LEU A 334 -13.26 5.74 -10.86
CA LEU A 334 -14.64 6.07 -11.20
C LEU A 334 -14.59 7.37 -12.01
N ASP A 335 -14.64 7.24 -13.34
CA ASP A 335 -14.49 8.40 -14.21
C ASP A 335 -15.80 9.17 -14.32
N GLU A 336 -15.70 10.50 -14.18
CA GLU A 336 -16.86 11.41 -14.13
C GLU A 336 -17.91 10.99 -13.09
N MET A 337 -17.43 10.73 -11.87
CA MET A 337 -18.21 10.13 -10.80
C MET A 337 -19.53 10.87 -10.52
N ASN A 338 -19.60 12.18 -10.77
CA ASN A 338 -20.76 13.02 -10.55
C ASN A 338 -21.72 13.17 -11.76
N LEU A 339 -21.58 12.35 -12.78
CA LEU A 339 -22.58 12.25 -13.86
C LEU A 339 -23.90 11.62 -13.41
N ALA A 340 -23.88 10.87 -12.31
CA ALA A 340 -25.04 10.30 -11.65
C ALA A 340 -25.02 10.65 -10.16
N PRO A 341 -26.18 10.58 -9.46
CA PRO A 341 -26.23 10.82 -8.02
C PRO A 341 -25.40 9.78 -7.24
N VAL A 342 -24.23 10.19 -6.75
CA VAL A 342 -23.24 9.30 -6.09
C VAL A 342 -23.82 8.61 -4.87
N GLU A 343 -24.63 9.32 -4.08
CA GLU A 343 -25.29 8.80 -2.89
C GLU A 343 -26.33 7.69 -3.18
N GLN A 344 -26.68 7.48 -4.43
CA GLN A 344 -27.59 6.40 -4.85
C GLN A 344 -26.79 5.17 -5.29
N TYR A 345 -25.98 5.29 -6.34
CA TYR A 345 -25.30 4.13 -6.90
C TYR A 345 -24.09 3.66 -6.09
N PHE A 346 -23.53 4.51 -5.21
CA PHE A 346 -22.34 4.24 -4.42
C PHE A 346 -22.63 4.10 -2.91
N ALA A 347 -23.91 4.03 -2.52
CA ALA A 347 -24.35 4.03 -1.13
C ALA A 347 -23.79 2.85 -0.32
N GLU A 348 -23.84 1.63 -0.88
CA GLU A 348 -23.35 0.42 -0.24
C GLU A 348 -21.86 0.51 0.02
N PHE A 349 -21.07 0.97 -0.96
CA PHE A 349 -19.64 1.15 -0.78
C PHE A 349 -19.34 2.16 0.34
N LEU A 350 -20.01 3.32 0.34
CA LEU A 350 -19.84 4.33 1.38
C LEU A 350 -20.17 3.77 2.78
N SER A 351 -21.17 2.89 2.87
CA SER A 351 -21.55 2.24 4.11
C SER A 351 -20.51 1.22 4.56
N VAL A 352 -20.03 0.38 3.64
CA VAL A 352 -19.04 -0.65 3.93
C VAL A 352 -17.69 -0.04 4.30
N LEU A 353 -17.30 1.09 3.71
CA LEU A 353 -16.07 1.79 4.05
C LEU A 353 -16.03 2.22 5.53
N GLU A 354 -17.18 2.53 6.13
CA GLU A 354 -17.28 2.89 7.56
C GLU A 354 -17.18 1.68 8.50
N THR A 355 -17.31 0.46 7.99
CA THR A 355 -17.19 -0.78 8.79
C THR A 355 -15.74 -1.27 8.93
N ARG A 356 -14.78 -0.53 8.38
CA ARG A 356 -13.36 -0.90 8.49
C ARG A 356 -12.95 -1.02 9.95
N SER A 357 -12.40 -2.17 10.29
CA SER A 357 -11.93 -2.49 11.64
C SER A 357 -10.76 -3.46 11.57
N ARG A 358 -10.13 -3.74 12.71
CA ARG A 358 -9.16 -4.84 12.81
C ARG A 358 -9.82 -6.05 13.44
N ASP A 359 -9.56 -7.21 12.84
CA ASP A 359 -9.92 -8.49 13.44
C ASP A 359 -8.97 -8.85 14.60
N LYS A 360 -9.19 -10.02 15.21
CA LYS A 360 -8.38 -10.52 16.34
C LYS A 360 -6.90 -10.73 15.97
N ASP A 361 -6.62 -10.92 14.69
CA ASP A 361 -5.29 -11.15 14.14
C ASP A 361 -4.65 -9.84 13.63
N GLY A 362 -5.30 -8.69 13.83
CA GLY A 362 -4.83 -7.36 13.41
C GLY A 362 -5.05 -7.05 11.93
N ASN A 363 -5.71 -7.93 11.17
CA ASN A 363 -5.98 -7.69 9.75
C ASN A 363 -7.11 -6.67 9.59
N VAL A 364 -7.00 -5.83 8.56
CA VAL A 364 -8.06 -4.90 8.18
C VAL A 364 -9.21 -5.68 7.53
N VAL A 365 -10.39 -5.57 8.10
CA VAL A 365 -11.61 -6.21 7.62
C VAL A 365 -12.73 -5.20 7.42
N THR A 366 -13.71 -5.55 6.57
CA THR A 366 -14.90 -4.74 6.33
C THR A 366 -16.15 -5.62 6.33
N GLY A 367 -17.32 -5.02 6.38
CA GLY A 367 -18.57 -5.66 5.97
C GLY A 367 -18.53 -6.06 4.48
N ALA A 368 -19.50 -6.86 4.08
CA ALA A 368 -19.61 -7.28 2.69
C ALA A 368 -20.27 -6.20 1.82
N LEU A 369 -19.71 -5.95 0.64
CA LEU A 369 -20.34 -5.18 -0.44
C LEU A 369 -21.42 -5.99 -1.15
N VAL A 370 -21.15 -7.27 -1.39
CA VAL A 370 -22.10 -8.22 -1.97
C VAL A 370 -22.26 -9.37 -0.98
N ASP A 371 -23.49 -9.64 -0.62
CA ASP A 371 -23.82 -10.62 0.42
C ASP A 371 -23.37 -12.03 0.01
N LYS A 372 -22.94 -12.82 1.01
CA LYS A 372 -22.45 -14.19 0.85
C LYS A 372 -23.46 -15.14 0.21
N GLN A 373 -24.76 -14.90 0.33
CA GLN A 373 -25.81 -15.72 -0.29
C GLN A 373 -25.69 -15.83 -1.82
N TYR A 374 -25.01 -14.88 -2.46
CA TYR A 374 -24.80 -14.85 -3.90
C TYR A 374 -23.55 -15.61 -4.37
N PHE A 375 -22.72 -16.09 -3.43
CA PHE A 375 -21.51 -16.84 -3.74
C PHE A 375 -21.71 -18.33 -3.47
N LYS A 376 -21.60 -19.12 -4.52
CA LYS A 376 -21.63 -20.59 -4.44
C LYS A 376 -20.30 -21.12 -4.94
N ASP A 377 -19.70 -22.08 -4.26
CA ASP A 377 -18.44 -22.71 -4.71
C ASP A 377 -18.71 -23.66 -5.89
N ASP A 378 -19.16 -23.09 -6.99
CA ASP A 378 -19.44 -23.80 -8.23
C ASP A 378 -18.48 -23.36 -9.36
N THR A 379 -18.49 -24.09 -10.46
CA THR A 379 -17.65 -23.84 -11.62
C THR A 379 -17.92 -22.45 -12.21
N LYS A 380 -19.18 -22.02 -12.24
CA LYS A 380 -19.55 -20.72 -12.82
C LYS A 380 -18.98 -19.55 -12.03
N MET A 381 -19.06 -19.58 -10.69
CA MET A 381 -18.45 -18.53 -9.86
C MET A 381 -16.92 -18.48 -10.07
N LYS A 382 -16.28 -19.67 -10.15
CA LYS A 382 -14.83 -19.75 -10.36
C LYS A 382 -14.42 -19.13 -11.70
N GLU A 383 -15.11 -19.48 -12.78
CA GLU A 383 -14.87 -18.93 -14.12
C GLU A 383 -15.17 -17.42 -14.17
N ASP A 384 -16.32 -16.99 -13.63
CA ASP A 384 -16.76 -15.59 -13.67
C ASP A 384 -15.81 -14.65 -12.90
N LEU A 385 -15.19 -15.14 -11.81
CA LEU A 385 -14.34 -14.35 -10.91
C LEU A 385 -12.83 -14.66 -11.04
N GLY A 386 -12.44 -15.59 -11.93
CA GLY A 386 -11.04 -15.96 -12.11
C GLY A 386 -10.45 -16.72 -10.91
N LEU A 387 -11.24 -17.59 -10.28
CA LEU A 387 -10.90 -18.33 -9.07
C LEU A 387 -10.60 -19.81 -9.33
N ASP A 388 -10.15 -20.17 -10.54
CA ASP A 388 -9.85 -21.55 -10.94
C ASP A 388 -8.55 -22.08 -10.34
N GLY A 389 -7.73 -21.22 -9.73
CA GLY A 389 -6.46 -21.59 -9.11
C GLY A 389 -6.63 -22.66 -8.02
N ALA A 390 -5.70 -23.60 -7.96
CA ALA A 390 -5.64 -24.68 -6.97
C ALA A 390 -4.64 -24.39 -5.83
N ASP A 391 -4.06 -23.21 -5.80
CA ASP A 391 -3.17 -22.78 -4.71
C ASP A 391 -3.97 -22.42 -3.46
N ASP A 392 -3.31 -22.53 -2.30
CA ASP A 392 -3.94 -22.35 -0.99
C ASP A 392 -4.55 -20.94 -0.82
N TRP A 393 -3.95 -19.92 -1.43
CA TRP A 393 -4.46 -18.55 -1.33
C TRP A 393 -5.75 -18.37 -2.13
N THR A 394 -5.80 -18.86 -3.37
CA THR A 394 -7.02 -18.84 -4.19
C THR A 394 -8.14 -19.64 -3.52
N ILE A 395 -7.83 -20.81 -2.92
CA ILE A 395 -8.78 -21.60 -2.15
C ILE A 395 -9.31 -20.81 -0.95
N LYS A 396 -8.45 -20.11 -0.23
CA LYS A 396 -8.83 -19.24 0.89
C LYS A 396 -9.75 -18.11 0.44
N VAL A 397 -9.41 -17.39 -0.62
CA VAL A 397 -10.24 -16.31 -1.16
C VAL A 397 -11.63 -16.83 -1.55
N ARG A 398 -11.73 -18.00 -2.21
CA ARG A 398 -13.02 -18.64 -2.49
C ARG A 398 -13.83 -18.93 -1.22
N SER A 399 -13.17 -19.53 -0.22
CA SER A 399 -13.80 -19.83 1.07
C SER A 399 -14.30 -18.57 1.77
N ASP A 400 -13.51 -17.50 1.73
CA ASP A 400 -13.89 -16.21 2.31
C ASP A 400 -15.11 -15.60 1.60
N LEU A 401 -15.19 -15.67 0.26
CA LEU A 401 -16.36 -15.21 -0.50
C LEU A 401 -17.63 -15.96 -0.13
N VAL A 402 -17.55 -17.28 -0.03
CA VAL A 402 -18.70 -18.11 0.33
C VAL A 402 -19.16 -17.89 1.77
N ASN A 403 -18.24 -17.63 2.69
CA ASN A 403 -18.54 -17.50 4.11
C ASN A 403 -18.85 -16.07 4.56
N LYS A 404 -18.22 -15.07 3.93
CA LYS A 404 -18.27 -13.66 4.34
C LYS A 404 -18.90 -12.74 3.27
N GLY A 405 -19.00 -13.17 2.01
CA GLY A 405 -19.35 -12.32 0.88
C GLY A 405 -18.15 -11.55 0.32
N LEU A 406 -18.37 -10.64 -0.63
CA LEU A 406 -17.34 -9.81 -1.20
C LEU A 406 -17.06 -8.62 -0.30
N THR A 407 -15.95 -8.65 0.42
CA THR A 407 -15.47 -7.59 1.29
C THR A 407 -14.43 -6.72 0.58
N LEU A 408 -14.12 -5.53 1.13
CA LEU A 408 -13.09 -4.66 0.57
C LEU A 408 -11.69 -5.14 0.97
N PRO A 409 -10.80 -5.41 0.01
CA PRO A 409 -9.42 -5.74 0.32
C PRO A 409 -8.63 -4.48 0.76
N PRO A 410 -7.65 -4.61 1.66
CA PRO A 410 -6.91 -3.47 2.20
C PRO A 410 -6.00 -2.77 1.18
N ASN A 411 -5.73 -3.40 0.05
CA ASN A 411 -4.93 -2.89 -1.07
C ASN A 411 -5.77 -2.23 -2.17
N LEU A 412 -7.08 -2.10 -2.00
CA LEU A 412 -7.97 -1.45 -2.95
C LEU A 412 -8.06 0.05 -2.65
N ILE A 413 -7.78 0.86 -3.66
CA ILE A 413 -7.82 2.32 -3.61
C ILE A 413 -8.84 2.78 -4.64
N ILE A 414 -9.85 3.53 -4.20
CA ILE A 414 -10.88 4.07 -5.09
C ILE A 414 -10.67 5.56 -5.26
N ILE A 415 -10.67 6.00 -6.50
CA ILE A 415 -10.46 7.39 -6.88
C ILE A 415 -11.56 7.80 -7.85
N GLY A 416 -12.42 8.72 -7.42
CA GLY A 416 -13.42 9.34 -8.28
C GLY A 416 -12.87 10.58 -8.96
N THR A 417 -12.99 10.69 -10.28
CA THR A 417 -12.74 11.95 -10.98
C THR A 417 -14.02 12.75 -11.09
N VAL A 418 -13.90 14.05 -10.92
CA VAL A 418 -15.03 14.96 -10.82
C VAL A 418 -14.82 16.14 -11.75
N ASN A 419 -15.72 16.33 -12.69
CA ASN A 419 -15.79 17.54 -13.48
C ASN A 419 -16.78 18.50 -12.80
N MET A 420 -16.36 19.75 -12.62
CA MET A 420 -17.16 20.78 -11.93
C MET A 420 -17.92 21.65 -12.93
N ASP A 421 -18.53 21.01 -13.94
CA ASP A 421 -19.33 21.67 -14.93
C ASP A 421 -20.77 21.89 -14.38
N ASP A 422 -21.47 22.89 -14.86
CA ASP A 422 -22.83 23.23 -14.41
C ASP A 422 -23.89 22.14 -14.72
N THR A 423 -23.52 21.14 -15.51
CA THR A 423 -24.41 20.04 -15.95
C THR A 423 -24.30 18.78 -15.09
N THR A 424 -23.42 18.75 -14.09
CA THR A 424 -23.17 17.57 -13.26
C THR A 424 -23.84 17.67 -11.88
N TYR A 425 -24.07 16.51 -11.24
CA TYR A 425 -24.63 16.49 -9.89
C TYR A 425 -23.62 17.01 -8.87
N GLN A 426 -24.11 17.80 -7.91
CA GLN A 426 -23.33 18.21 -6.74
C GLN A 426 -23.18 17.02 -5.77
N PHE A 427 -22.07 16.95 -5.10
CA PHE A 427 -21.87 15.93 -4.06
C PHE A 427 -22.65 16.28 -2.80
N SER A 428 -23.36 15.29 -2.28
CA SER A 428 -23.88 15.40 -0.92
C SER A 428 -22.72 15.40 0.09
N ARG A 429 -22.95 16.02 1.24
CA ARG A 429 -21.98 16.00 2.34
C ARG A 429 -21.61 14.57 2.77
N LYS A 430 -22.54 13.61 2.61
CA LYS A 430 -22.29 12.20 2.94
C LYS A 430 -21.15 11.60 2.14
N VAL A 431 -20.94 12.02 0.90
CA VAL A 431 -19.85 11.57 0.03
C VAL A 431 -18.55 12.29 0.40
N ILE A 432 -18.59 13.64 0.49
CA ILE A 432 -17.40 14.46 0.82
C ILE A 432 -16.83 14.06 2.19
N ASP A 433 -17.68 13.78 3.17
CA ASP A 433 -17.27 13.37 4.51
C ASP A 433 -16.52 12.03 4.53
N ARG A 434 -16.68 11.21 3.51
CA ARG A 434 -16.07 9.88 3.41
C ARG A 434 -14.87 9.83 2.46
N ALA A 435 -14.62 10.85 1.67
CA ALA A 435 -13.50 10.94 0.75
C ALA A 435 -12.43 11.92 1.23
N MET A 436 -11.22 11.80 0.72
CA MET A 436 -10.22 12.86 0.70
C MET A 436 -10.31 13.56 -0.65
N THR A 437 -10.48 14.87 -0.66
CA THR A 437 -10.66 15.65 -1.88
C THR A 437 -9.38 16.37 -2.26
N ILE A 438 -8.95 16.20 -3.50
CA ILE A 438 -7.78 16.90 -4.05
C ILE A 438 -8.23 17.72 -5.25
N GLU A 439 -8.00 19.02 -5.20
CA GLU A 439 -8.26 19.91 -6.32
C GLU A 439 -7.11 19.83 -7.32
N MET A 440 -7.44 19.48 -8.56
CA MET A 440 -6.52 19.40 -9.68
C MET A 440 -6.61 20.70 -10.49
N ASN A 441 -5.86 21.70 -10.08
CA ASN A 441 -5.70 22.92 -10.88
C ASN A 441 -4.74 22.62 -12.03
N GLY A 442 -5.14 22.97 -13.27
CA GLY A 442 -4.31 22.76 -14.44
C GLY A 442 -2.93 23.39 -14.25
N GLY A 443 -1.87 22.62 -14.49
CA GLY A 443 -0.49 23.13 -14.50
C GLY A 443 -0.27 24.15 -15.60
N GLU A 444 0.90 24.80 -15.61
CA GLU A 444 1.27 25.70 -16.70
C GLU A 444 1.24 24.97 -18.04
N LEU A 445 0.54 25.54 -19.02
CA LEU A 445 0.40 24.95 -20.37
C LEU A 445 1.77 24.67 -21.03
N SER A 446 2.80 25.44 -20.68
CA SER A 446 4.17 25.25 -21.13
C SER A 446 4.77 23.89 -20.71
N GLN A 447 4.36 23.33 -19.59
CA GLN A 447 4.84 22.05 -19.08
C GLN A 447 4.33 20.86 -19.92
N MET A 448 3.29 21.05 -20.73
CA MET A 448 2.76 20.01 -21.62
C MET A 448 3.79 19.51 -22.63
N PHE A 449 4.68 20.37 -23.08
CA PHE A 449 5.69 20.05 -24.10
C PHE A 449 7.05 19.61 -23.51
N GLY A 450 7.25 19.80 -22.20
CA GLY A 450 8.51 19.49 -21.50
C GLY A 450 8.67 18.03 -21.08
N ASN A 451 7.57 17.32 -20.87
CA ASN A 451 7.56 15.94 -20.38
C ASN A 451 6.68 15.06 -21.27
N SER A 452 7.27 14.52 -22.35
CA SER A 452 6.69 13.40 -23.08
C SER A 452 6.81 12.10 -22.24
N ASN A 453 6.33 12.11 -21.01
CA ASN A 453 6.27 10.92 -20.19
C ASN A 453 5.12 10.05 -20.72
N SER A 454 5.43 9.22 -21.73
CA SER A 454 4.58 8.10 -22.08
C SER A 454 4.42 7.24 -20.83
N LEU A 455 3.18 6.94 -20.45
CA LEU A 455 2.89 5.97 -19.39
C LEU A 455 3.59 4.66 -19.76
N LYS A 456 4.53 4.22 -18.92
CA LYS A 456 5.32 3.01 -19.14
C LYS A 456 5.38 2.21 -17.86
N TYR A 457 5.36 0.89 -18.03
CA TYR A 457 5.69 0.00 -16.94
C TYR A 457 7.11 0.24 -16.45
N ARG A 458 7.28 0.06 -15.16
CA ARG A 458 8.61 0.04 -14.53
C ARG A 458 9.14 -1.38 -14.56
N SER A 459 10.46 -1.52 -14.49
CA SER A 459 11.07 -2.82 -14.22
C SER A 459 10.63 -3.32 -12.84
N ASP A 460 10.61 -4.62 -12.61
CA ASP A 460 10.22 -5.18 -11.32
C ASP A 460 11.09 -4.68 -10.15
N GLU A 461 12.32 -4.30 -10.41
CA GLU A 461 13.23 -3.68 -9.42
C GLU A 461 12.79 -2.27 -9.03
N ASP A 462 12.16 -1.55 -9.95
CA ASP A 462 11.72 -0.16 -9.78
C ASP A 462 10.22 -0.05 -9.45
N VAL A 463 9.47 -1.17 -9.42
CA VAL A 463 8.05 -1.17 -9.09
C VAL A 463 7.83 -0.69 -7.67
N VAL A 464 7.01 0.34 -7.53
CA VAL A 464 6.65 0.90 -6.22
C VAL A 464 5.76 -0.09 -5.47
N LYS A 465 6.15 -0.45 -4.26
CA LYS A 465 5.48 -1.47 -3.45
C LYS A 465 4.24 -0.93 -2.74
N LEU A 466 3.30 -1.83 -2.41
CA LEU A 466 2.08 -1.52 -1.66
C LEU A 466 2.35 -0.73 -0.37
N GLY A 467 3.47 -1.00 0.32
CA GLY A 467 3.81 -0.32 1.57
C GLY A 467 3.76 1.20 1.51
N LEU A 468 4.03 1.80 0.33
CA LEU A 468 3.89 3.24 0.13
C LEU A 468 2.43 3.72 0.17
N PHE A 469 1.47 2.86 -0.17
CA PHE A 469 0.04 3.17 -0.29
C PHE A 469 -0.81 2.54 0.82
N LYS A 470 -0.24 1.62 1.61
CA LYS A 470 -0.96 0.93 2.68
C LYS A 470 -1.30 1.91 3.80
N ALA A 471 -2.59 1.98 4.15
CA ALA A 471 -3.02 2.75 5.30
C ALA A 471 -2.46 2.14 6.60
N PRO A 472 -1.58 2.83 7.33
CA PRO A 472 -0.96 2.29 8.54
C PRO A 472 -1.94 2.25 9.71
N TYR A 473 -2.94 3.15 9.71
CA TYR A 473 -3.89 3.35 10.79
C TYR A 473 -5.33 3.28 10.27
N ILE A 474 -6.24 2.83 11.13
CA ILE A 474 -7.69 2.87 10.90
C ILE A 474 -8.35 3.94 11.76
N ASN A 475 -7.82 4.17 12.96
CA ASN A 475 -8.34 5.14 13.92
C ASN A 475 -7.21 5.92 14.59
N ALA A 476 -7.59 7.00 15.26
CA ALA A 476 -6.69 7.91 15.96
C ALA A 476 -5.91 7.21 17.10
N ASP A 477 -6.54 6.25 17.78
CA ASP A 477 -5.92 5.58 18.92
C ASP A 477 -4.66 4.82 18.52
N GLU A 478 -4.66 4.20 17.32
CA GLU A 478 -3.49 3.51 16.79
C GLU A 478 -2.29 4.46 16.57
N VAL A 479 -2.54 5.71 16.20
CA VAL A 479 -1.51 6.75 16.09
C VAL A 479 -0.98 7.14 17.46
N ILE A 480 -1.88 7.34 18.41
CA ILE A 480 -1.53 7.69 19.79
C ILE A 480 -0.73 6.58 20.47
N GLU A 481 -1.12 5.32 20.26
CA GLU A 481 -0.39 4.16 20.77
C GLU A 481 1.02 4.06 20.17
N ARG A 482 1.17 4.40 18.91
CA ARG A 482 2.45 4.37 18.22
C ARG A 482 3.39 5.49 18.66
N TYR A 483 2.87 6.71 18.81
CA TYR A 483 3.62 7.90 19.11
C TYR A 483 3.40 8.38 20.57
N GLN A 484 3.64 7.48 21.53
CA GLN A 484 3.36 7.71 22.95
C GLN A 484 4.05 8.96 23.50
N SER A 485 5.27 9.26 23.05
CA SER A 485 6.03 10.46 23.48
C SER A 485 5.37 11.76 23.02
N GLN A 486 4.71 11.76 21.89
CA GLN A 486 4.02 12.91 21.30
C GLN A 486 2.52 12.95 21.66
N ALA A 487 2.00 11.87 22.26
CA ALA A 487 0.57 11.65 22.47
C ALA A 487 -0.12 12.79 23.24
N GLN A 488 0.56 13.33 24.25
CA GLN A 488 0.03 14.43 25.07
C GLN A 488 -0.19 15.68 24.19
N ILE A 489 0.83 16.07 23.43
CA ILE A 489 0.77 17.26 22.57
C ILE A 489 -0.30 17.08 21.48
N ILE A 490 -0.37 15.88 20.87
CA ILE A 490 -1.37 15.57 19.83
C ILE A 490 -2.78 15.71 20.39
N LYS A 491 -3.06 15.13 21.57
CA LYS A 491 -4.38 15.15 22.23
C LYS A 491 -4.81 16.56 22.66
N GLU A 492 -3.88 17.45 22.93
CA GLU A 492 -4.16 18.83 23.30
C GLU A 492 -4.28 19.74 22.07
N LYS A 493 -3.29 19.70 21.18
CA LYS A 493 -3.17 20.68 20.10
C LYS A 493 -4.10 20.45 18.91
N LEU A 494 -4.38 19.20 18.52
CA LEU A 494 -5.27 18.96 17.37
C LEU A 494 -6.73 19.33 17.68
N PRO A 495 -7.31 18.95 18.84
CA PRO A 495 -8.65 19.42 19.20
C PRO A 495 -8.72 20.94 19.34
N GLU A 496 -7.71 21.60 19.97
CA GLU A 496 -7.64 23.07 20.11
C GLU A 496 -7.72 23.77 18.74
N LYS A 497 -6.89 23.32 17.77
CA LYS A 497 -6.88 23.89 16.41
C LYS A 497 -8.18 23.64 15.65
N LEU A 498 -8.75 22.44 15.76
CA LEU A 498 -10.00 22.11 15.10
C LEU A 498 -11.19 22.87 15.72
N GLU A 499 -11.17 23.13 17.03
CA GLU A 499 -12.17 23.93 17.71
C GLU A 499 -12.06 25.40 17.29
N ALA A 500 -10.87 25.93 17.04
CA ALA A 500 -10.69 27.25 16.45
C ALA A 500 -11.37 27.35 15.07
N VAL A 501 -11.22 26.32 14.23
CA VAL A 501 -11.94 26.22 12.94
C VAL A 501 -13.45 26.17 13.16
N ASN A 502 -13.94 25.34 14.09
CA ASN A 502 -15.37 25.27 14.42
C ASN A 502 -15.92 26.59 14.93
N THR A 503 -15.12 27.32 15.72
CA THR A 503 -15.49 28.66 16.20
C THR A 503 -15.58 29.65 15.04
N ALA A 504 -14.66 29.57 14.06
CA ALA A 504 -14.74 30.37 12.84
C ALA A 504 -15.97 29.99 11.98
N LEU A 505 -16.40 28.73 11.99
CA LEU A 505 -17.55 28.21 11.26
C LEU A 505 -18.87 28.24 12.07
N LYS A 506 -18.86 28.80 13.29
CA LYS A 506 -20.06 28.86 14.13
C LYS A 506 -21.20 29.53 13.38
N ASP A 507 -22.43 29.09 13.62
CA ASP A 507 -23.67 29.57 13.00
C ASP A 507 -23.76 29.27 11.47
N THR A 508 -22.83 28.46 10.94
CA THR A 508 -22.92 27.91 9.59
C THR A 508 -23.18 26.39 9.65
N PRO A 509 -23.69 25.80 8.57
CA PRO A 509 -23.88 24.32 8.50
C PRO A 509 -22.57 23.56 8.27
N PHE A 510 -21.39 24.18 8.33
CA PHE A 510 -20.11 23.61 7.93
C PHE A 510 -19.23 23.15 9.09
N GLN A 511 -19.69 23.30 10.33
CA GLN A 511 -18.96 22.80 11.49
C GLN A 511 -18.62 21.31 11.34
N VAL A 512 -17.49 20.93 11.86
CA VAL A 512 -16.94 19.56 11.74
C VAL A 512 -17.02 18.80 13.06
N SER A 513 -16.99 17.48 12.99
CA SER A 513 -17.19 16.59 14.12
C SER A 513 -15.97 15.68 14.35
N TYR A 514 -16.07 14.78 15.33
CA TYR A 514 -15.07 13.79 15.71
C TYR A 514 -14.49 12.99 14.54
N ARG A 515 -15.25 12.77 13.45
CA ARG A 515 -14.73 12.07 12.25
C ARG A 515 -13.56 12.84 11.65
N VAL A 516 -13.67 14.16 11.50
CA VAL A 516 -12.60 14.99 10.94
C VAL A 516 -11.40 15.01 11.87
N LEU A 517 -11.61 15.04 13.19
CA LEU A 517 -10.52 14.92 14.17
C LEU A 517 -9.79 13.57 14.03
N ASN A 518 -10.54 12.46 13.92
CA ASN A 518 -9.94 11.14 13.72
C ASN A 518 -9.10 11.10 12.44
N GLU A 519 -9.61 11.62 11.33
CA GLU A 519 -8.90 11.67 10.06
C GLU A 519 -7.67 12.60 10.10
N LEU A 520 -7.75 13.70 10.85
CA LEU A 520 -6.65 14.62 11.10
C LEU A 520 -5.51 13.92 11.86
N VAL A 521 -5.84 13.17 12.92
CA VAL A 521 -4.83 12.40 13.68
C VAL A 521 -4.19 11.33 12.81
N ILE A 522 -4.97 10.61 11.99
CA ILE A 522 -4.46 9.60 11.05
C ILE A 522 -3.54 10.26 10.01
N TYR A 523 -3.94 11.41 9.46
CA TYR A 523 -3.12 12.14 8.50
C TYR A 523 -1.79 12.60 9.10
N LEU A 524 -1.84 13.16 10.33
CA LEU A 524 -0.64 13.50 11.09
C LEU A 524 0.24 12.27 11.32
N GLY A 525 -0.35 11.13 11.70
CA GLY A 525 0.37 9.86 11.85
C GLY A 525 1.12 9.45 10.57
N ALA A 526 0.48 9.62 9.41
CA ALA A 526 1.11 9.34 8.12
C ALA A 526 2.28 10.30 7.80
N LEU A 527 2.18 11.59 8.17
CA LEU A 527 3.28 12.56 8.06
C LEU A 527 4.44 12.22 9.02
N MET A 528 4.12 11.84 10.26
CA MET A 528 5.10 11.41 11.24
C MET A 528 5.83 10.14 10.81
N ASP A 529 5.12 9.19 10.19
CA ASP A 529 5.72 7.99 9.59
C ASP A 529 6.68 8.35 8.45
N GLU A 530 6.30 9.31 7.62
CA GLU A 530 7.15 9.81 6.53
C GLU A 530 8.42 10.48 7.08
N ALA A 531 8.29 11.37 8.07
CA ALA A 531 9.41 12.04 8.73
C ALA A 531 10.35 10.99 9.37
N THR A 532 9.79 10.03 10.09
CA THR A 532 10.55 8.93 10.69
C THR A 532 11.28 8.09 9.65
N ALA A 533 10.63 7.79 8.52
CA ALA A 533 11.24 7.03 7.42
C ALA A 533 12.41 7.79 6.75
N LYS A 534 12.36 9.13 6.77
CA LYS A 534 13.47 9.99 6.32
C LYS A 534 14.58 10.15 7.36
N GLY A 535 14.41 9.60 8.55
CA GLY A 535 15.36 9.74 9.67
C GLY A 535 15.27 11.10 10.37
N GLU A 536 14.18 11.86 10.14
CA GLU A 536 13.90 13.12 10.81
C GLU A 536 13.40 12.84 12.23
N ALA A 537 13.97 13.54 13.23
CA ALA A 537 13.48 13.43 14.61
C ALA A 537 12.14 14.18 14.73
N ILE A 538 11.19 13.56 15.42
CA ILE A 538 9.92 14.21 15.76
C ILE A 538 10.04 14.72 17.19
N ASP A 539 10.74 15.82 17.35
CA ASP A 539 10.93 16.54 18.60
C ASP A 539 9.89 17.66 18.81
N ASP A 540 10.06 18.43 19.87
CA ASP A 540 9.14 19.51 20.23
C ASP A 540 9.14 20.67 19.22
N ASP A 541 10.16 20.79 18.37
CA ASP A 541 10.24 21.81 17.32
C ASP A 541 9.62 21.31 15.99
N ALA A 542 9.80 20.04 15.64
CA ALA A 542 9.31 19.44 14.41
C ALA A 542 7.80 19.11 14.48
N LEU A 543 7.30 18.65 15.63
CA LEU A 543 5.92 18.23 15.80
C LEU A 543 4.90 19.36 15.54
N PRO A 544 5.06 20.60 16.02
CA PRO A 544 4.16 21.69 15.69
C PRO A 544 4.05 21.96 14.19
N THR A 545 5.17 21.89 13.45
CA THR A 545 5.20 22.07 12.00
C THR A 545 4.41 20.97 11.29
N LEU A 546 4.54 19.71 11.71
CA LEU A 546 3.75 18.59 11.16
C LEU A 546 2.26 18.73 11.50
N ILE A 547 1.92 19.23 12.69
CA ILE A 547 0.55 19.52 13.09
C ILE A 547 -0.05 20.61 12.19
N ASP A 548 0.67 21.70 11.95
CA ASP A 548 0.21 22.78 11.09
C ASP A 548 0.02 22.32 9.64
N GLN A 549 0.95 21.49 9.13
CA GLN A 549 0.83 20.88 7.83
C GLN A 549 -0.38 19.94 7.75
N ALA A 550 -0.63 19.10 8.76
CA ALA A 550 -1.80 18.22 8.80
C ALA A 550 -3.10 19.02 8.84
N MET A 551 -3.16 20.09 9.65
CA MET A 551 -4.32 20.98 9.75
C MET A 551 -4.60 21.67 8.41
N ASP A 552 -3.57 22.19 7.74
CA ASP A 552 -3.71 22.83 6.43
C ASP A 552 -4.28 21.86 5.40
N GLN A 553 -3.69 20.69 5.27
CA GLN A 553 -4.11 19.71 4.26
C GLN A 553 -5.50 19.11 4.56
N ILE A 554 -5.82 18.80 5.81
CA ILE A 554 -7.16 18.32 6.18
C ILE A 554 -8.21 19.40 5.99
N THR A 555 -7.88 20.66 6.28
CA THR A 555 -8.79 21.78 6.00
C THR A 555 -9.07 21.85 4.50
N LEU A 556 -8.03 21.83 3.68
CA LEU A 556 -8.16 21.86 2.22
C LEU A 556 -8.95 20.66 1.66
N MET A 557 -8.69 19.46 2.16
CA MET A 557 -9.25 18.21 1.61
C MET A 557 -10.62 17.84 2.17
N LYS A 558 -10.98 18.29 3.37
CA LYS A 558 -12.18 17.82 4.09
C LYS A 558 -13.13 18.92 4.52
N ILE A 559 -12.62 20.11 4.84
CA ILE A 559 -13.44 21.18 5.39
C ILE A 559 -13.90 22.12 4.29
N LEU A 560 -12.95 22.65 3.51
CA LEU A 560 -13.28 23.61 2.46
C LEU A 560 -14.21 23.05 1.36
N PRO A 561 -14.10 21.77 0.93
CA PRO A 561 -15.00 21.21 -0.07
C PRO A 561 -16.49 21.20 0.31
N ARG A 562 -16.80 21.39 1.58
CA ARG A 562 -18.19 21.48 2.10
C ARG A 562 -18.74 22.90 2.09
N ILE A 563 -17.87 23.91 1.91
CA ILE A 563 -18.20 25.31 2.06
C ILE A 563 -18.70 25.86 0.74
N GLU A 564 -19.97 26.28 0.75
CA GLU A 564 -20.64 26.96 -0.36
C GLU A 564 -21.75 27.86 0.18
N GLY A 565 -22.00 28.98 -0.44
CA GLY A 565 -23.10 29.86 -0.07
C GLY A 565 -22.96 31.29 -0.57
N ASP A 566 -23.94 32.07 -0.24
CA ASP A 566 -24.04 33.51 -0.55
C ASP A 566 -23.41 34.39 0.52
N GLU A 567 -23.41 35.70 0.29
CA GLU A 567 -22.84 36.68 1.19
C GLU A 567 -23.55 36.69 2.56
N ASP A 568 -24.87 36.46 2.61
CA ASP A 568 -25.63 36.46 3.85
C ASP A 568 -25.23 35.30 4.78
N MET A 569 -24.89 34.15 4.21
CA MET A 569 -24.42 32.98 4.96
C MET A 569 -23.06 33.23 5.65
N PHE A 570 -22.19 34.02 5.04
CA PHE A 570 -20.82 34.28 5.54
C PHE A 570 -20.66 35.60 6.30
N ARG A 571 -21.68 36.46 6.29
CA ARG A 571 -21.67 37.74 7.00
C ARG A 571 -22.17 37.54 8.44
N ARG A 572 -21.40 37.98 9.43
CA ARG A 572 -21.79 37.96 10.85
C ARG A 572 -22.33 39.28 11.31
N SER A 573 -23.15 39.23 12.37
CA SER A 573 -23.54 40.39 13.13
C SER A 573 -22.28 41.09 13.66
N GLY A 574 -21.99 42.31 13.16
CA GLY A 574 -20.74 43.02 13.46
C GLY A 574 -19.77 43.19 12.29
N GLY A 575 -20.14 42.70 11.09
CA GLY A 575 -19.40 43.00 9.85
C GLY A 575 -18.18 42.09 9.58
N THR A 576 -17.94 41.08 10.42
CA THR A 576 -16.86 40.08 10.16
C THR A 576 -17.33 39.01 9.18
N ASN A 577 -16.46 38.62 8.27
CA ASN A 577 -16.71 37.56 7.30
C ASN A 577 -16.12 36.23 7.79
N VAL A 578 -16.94 35.17 7.79
CA VAL A 578 -16.56 33.83 8.23
C VAL A 578 -15.33 33.31 7.48
N LEU A 579 -15.26 33.52 6.16
CA LEU A 579 -14.12 33.07 5.34
C LEU A 579 -12.83 33.80 5.72
N LYS A 580 -12.90 35.11 5.96
CA LYS A 580 -11.73 35.91 6.39
C LYS A 580 -11.28 35.52 7.79
N THR A 581 -12.22 35.21 8.70
CA THR A 581 -11.91 34.69 10.04
C THR A 581 -11.24 33.31 9.95
N LEU A 582 -11.76 32.42 9.11
CA LEU A 582 -11.17 31.10 8.91
C LEU A 582 -9.77 31.22 8.26
N GLN A 583 -9.61 32.13 7.28
CA GLN A 583 -8.33 32.40 6.61
C GLN A 583 -7.24 32.82 7.60
N SER A 584 -7.56 33.65 8.58
CA SER A 584 -6.61 34.15 9.58
C SER A 584 -6.06 33.08 10.53
N LEU A 585 -6.61 31.85 10.52
CA LEU A 585 -6.12 30.72 11.30
C LEU A 585 -4.93 30.00 10.62
N PHE A 586 -4.66 30.31 9.37
CA PHE A 586 -3.62 29.64 8.56
C PHE A 586 -2.53 30.61 8.16
N HIS A 587 -1.30 30.10 8.03
CA HIS A 587 -0.16 30.85 7.56
C HIS A 587 -0.38 31.33 6.11
N GLU A 588 0.12 32.51 5.75
CA GLU A 588 -0.09 33.11 4.42
C GLU A 588 0.38 32.24 3.26
N ASP A 589 1.43 31.43 3.47
CA ASP A 589 1.97 30.52 2.47
C ASP A 589 1.22 29.18 2.39
N SER A 590 0.25 28.91 3.27
CA SER A 590 -0.47 27.63 3.29
C SER A 590 -1.48 27.52 2.14
N ASP A 591 -1.78 26.29 1.76
CA ASP A 591 -2.71 26.01 0.68
C ASP A 591 -4.15 26.40 1.05
N SER A 592 -4.54 26.16 2.31
CA SER A 592 -5.86 26.57 2.82
C SER A 592 -6.03 28.09 2.84
N HIS A 593 -4.98 28.82 3.22
CA HIS A 593 -5.02 30.29 3.20
C HIS A 593 -5.26 30.81 1.78
N ARG A 594 -4.49 30.29 0.80
CA ARG A 594 -4.63 30.69 -0.62
C ARG A 594 -6.03 30.37 -1.16
N LYS A 595 -6.55 29.19 -0.83
CA LYS A 595 -7.89 28.78 -1.28
C LYS A 595 -8.99 29.61 -0.64
N LEU A 596 -8.89 29.90 0.65
CA LEU A 596 -9.84 30.75 1.36
C LEU A 596 -9.85 32.19 0.82
N LYS A 597 -8.67 32.72 0.44
CA LYS A 597 -8.57 33.99 -0.24
C LYS A 597 -9.30 33.98 -1.58
N GLU A 598 -9.05 32.96 -2.42
CA GLU A 598 -9.77 32.77 -3.69
C GLU A 598 -11.28 32.74 -3.50
N MET A 599 -11.75 31.97 -2.51
CA MET A 599 -13.17 31.86 -2.18
C MET A 599 -13.76 33.19 -1.69
N SER A 600 -13.02 33.95 -0.87
CA SER A 600 -13.42 35.26 -0.39
C SER A 600 -13.48 36.30 -1.51
N ASP A 601 -12.47 36.33 -2.39
CA ASP A 601 -12.41 37.22 -3.55
C ASP A 601 -13.56 36.91 -4.54
N ARG A 602 -13.94 35.64 -4.69
CA ARG A 602 -15.09 35.19 -5.49
C ARG A 602 -16.38 35.69 -4.87
N LEU A 603 -16.56 35.52 -3.54
CA LEU A 603 -17.73 35.98 -2.82
C LEU A 603 -17.91 37.50 -2.97
N ASP A 604 -16.83 38.27 -2.76
CA ASP A 604 -16.84 39.74 -2.86
C ASP A 604 -17.20 40.21 -4.30
N ARG A 605 -16.84 39.41 -5.34
CA ARG A 605 -17.10 39.75 -6.74
C ARG A 605 -18.47 39.33 -7.27
N THR A 606 -18.97 38.15 -6.83
CA THR A 606 -20.14 37.52 -7.43
C THR A 606 -21.32 37.37 -6.47
N GLY A 607 -21.12 37.64 -5.19
CA GLY A 607 -22.14 37.45 -4.15
C GLY A 607 -22.33 35.99 -3.75
N PHE A 608 -21.60 35.07 -4.35
CA PHE A 608 -21.66 33.64 -4.06
C PHE A 608 -20.27 33.02 -4.13
N THR A 609 -20.00 32.04 -3.28
CA THR A 609 -18.76 31.28 -3.33
C THR A 609 -18.99 29.80 -3.05
N ARG A 610 -18.10 28.98 -3.59
CA ARG A 610 -17.98 27.56 -3.30
C ARG A 610 -16.49 27.18 -3.40
N PHE A 611 -16.12 26.04 -2.79
CA PHE A 611 -14.76 25.48 -2.92
C PHE A 611 -14.38 25.19 -4.37
N TRP A 612 -15.32 24.63 -5.09
CA TRP A 612 -15.18 24.21 -6.47
C TRP A 612 -15.05 25.42 -7.42
N PRO A 613 -14.30 25.26 -8.55
CA PRO A 613 -14.15 26.33 -9.55
C PRO A 613 -15.46 26.88 -10.10
#